data_f9a4dec04bb486ca9dfcfa6a175f51f7
#
_entry.id   f9a4dec04bb486ca9dfcfa6a175f51f7
#
_cell.length_a   1.000
_cell.length_b   1.000
_cell.length_c   1.000
_cell.angle_alpha   90.00
_cell.angle_beta   90.00
_cell.angle_gamma   90.00
#
_symmetry.space_group_name_H-M   'P 1'
#
loop_
_entity.id
_entity.type
_entity.pdbx_description
1 polymer ?
#
loop_
_entity_poly.entity_id
_entity_poly.type
_entity_poly.pdbx_seq_one_letter_code
_entity_poly.pdbx_strand_id
1 'polypeptide(L)'
;MNTEPVNKCGLKREDFQTTVQGKKTDLFVLRNNQGNEVAVTNYGGAVVAIMMPDKDGNYANLVQGHDNIQDVINSPEPFLSVLIGRYGNRIKEGKFTLHGKEYQLACNNGKNHLHGGPTGFHAHVWDATRMSDNAVVLKYTSPYGEEGFSGELTVWVAYTLTDDNEFVIKYQATTNKMTICNLTHHAFFSIQGIANPTPTIDNIICQVNADYYLPIDETSIPTGEILKVEGTPFDFRTPKPIGQDINADDEQIKNGSGYDHNYVLNKKEEGELSFAARIKDPVSCRTMEVYTTEPGLQMYTGNFLADFKGQHGATFPRRSAVCFEAQKFPDTPNHPYFPSCRLCPGETYTQKTIYKFGVEK
;
A
#
# COMPACT_ATOMS: atom_id res chain seq x y z
N MET A 1 34.18 -2.99 16.76
CA MET A 1 32.77 -2.55 16.81
C MET A 1 32.43 -2.08 15.40
N ASN A 2 31.66 -2.87 14.65
CA ASN A 2 31.11 -2.41 13.38
C ASN A 2 30.00 -1.40 13.71
N THR A 3 30.33 -0.12 13.69
CA THR A 3 29.31 0.92 13.72
C THR A 3 28.58 0.86 12.38
N GLU A 4 27.31 0.40 12.38
CA GLU A 4 26.47 0.56 11.19
C GLU A 4 26.51 2.03 10.75
N PRO A 5 26.63 2.32 9.45
CA PRO A 5 26.63 3.70 8.98
C PRO A 5 25.32 4.38 9.39
N VAL A 6 25.43 5.61 9.91
CA VAL A 6 24.27 6.43 10.29
C VAL A 6 23.33 6.51 9.08
N ASN A 7 22.09 6.08 9.27
CA ASN A 7 21.07 6.17 8.21
C ASN A 7 20.53 7.59 8.09
N LYS A 8 20.05 7.96 6.89
CA LYS A 8 19.50 9.29 6.61
C LYS A 8 18.15 9.54 7.27
N CYS A 9 17.40 8.46 7.58
CA CYS A 9 16.12 8.59 8.25
C CYS A 9 16.24 8.84 9.76
N GLY A 10 17.44 8.75 10.34
CA GLY A 10 17.69 9.00 11.77
C GLY A 10 17.08 7.93 12.70
N LEU A 11 16.63 6.80 12.16
CA LEU A 11 16.03 5.72 12.93
C LEU A 11 17.14 4.84 13.55
N LYS A 12 16.91 4.39 14.78
CA LYS A 12 17.83 3.47 15.46
C LYS A 12 17.26 2.06 15.37
N ARG A 13 18.12 1.12 14.95
CA ARG A 13 17.72 -0.29 14.81
C ARG A 13 17.22 -0.88 16.12
N GLU A 14 17.88 -0.52 17.23
CA GLU A 14 17.52 -0.98 18.59
C GLU A 14 16.08 -0.62 18.99
N ASP A 15 15.55 0.51 18.51
CA ASP A 15 14.18 0.96 18.79
C ASP A 15 13.12 0.10 18.09
N PHE A 16 13.53 -0.72 17.10
CA PHE A 16 12.69 -1.67 16.38
C PHE A 16 12.91 -3.13 16.81
N GLN A 17 13.81 -3.38 17.75
CA GLN A 17 14.14 -4.73 18.22
C GLN A 17 13.39 -5.09 19.49
N THR A 18 12.47 -6.02 19.36
CA THR A 18 11.72 -6.62 20.49
C THR A 18 11.25 -8.02 20.11
N THR A 19 10.49 -8.66 20.99
CA THR A 19 9.84 -9.95 20.73
C THR A 19 8.33 -9.75 20.76
N VAL A 20 7.67 -10.04 19.65
CA VAL A 20 6.21 -9.98 19.49
C VAL A 20 5.73 -11.36 19.05
N GLN A 21 4.74 -11.93 19.73
CA GLN A 21 4.18 -13.26 19.41
C GLN A 21 5.27 -14.37 19.30
N GLY A 22 6.34 -14.28 20.14
CA GLY A 22 7.44 -15.24 20.14
C GLY A 22 8.46 -15.07 19.01
N LYS A 23 8.30 -14.07 18.14
CA LYS A 23 9.23 -13.75 17.03
C LYS A 23 9.93 -12.42 17.27
N LYS A 24 11.17 -12.31 16.80
CA LYS A 24 11.97 -11.07 16.91
C LYS A 24 11.62 -10.10 15.79
N THR A 25 11.38 -8.84 16.17
CA THR A 25 11.29 -7.72 15.22
C THR A 25 12.65 -7.08 14.99
N ASP A 26 12.82 -6.41 13.87
CA ASP A 26 14.07 -5.73 13.49
C ASP A 26 13.78 -4.61 12.48
N LEU A 27 14.80 -3.75 12.25
CA LEU A 27 14.80 -2.71 11.22
C LEU A 27 15.83 -3.03 10.13
N PHE A 28 15.41 -2.94 8.88
CA PHE A 28 16.24 -3.16 7.70
C PHE A 28 16.30 -1.86 6.90
N VAL A 29 17.47 -1.23 6.84
CA VAL A 29 17.69 -0.06 5.98
C VAL A 29 18.29 -0.55 4.68
N LEU A 30 17.55 -0.41 3.58
CA LEU A 30 17.97 -0.72 2.22
C LEU A 30 18.61 0.54 1.63
N ARG A 31 19.79 0.38 1.00
CA ARG A 31 20.54 1.49 0.39
C ARG A 31 20.90 1.17 -1.04
N ASN A 32 20.82 2.18 -1.90
CA ASN A 32 21.34 2.08 -3.26
C ASN A 32 22.68 2.86 -3.42
N ASN A 33 23.31 2.72 -4.57
CA ASN A 33 24.59 3.37 -4.86
C ASN A 33 24.50 4.91 -4.96
N GLN A 34 23.28 5.46 -5.08
CA GLN A 34 23.04 6.91 -5.04
C GLN A 34 22.90 7.44 -3.61
N GLY A 35 22.94 6.56 -2.60
CA GLY A 35 22.80 6.91 -1.20
C GLY A 35 21.37 7.21 -0.76
N ASN A 36 20.38 6.79 -1.55
CA ASN A 36 18.97 6.81 -1.15
C ASN A 36 18.66 5.61 -0.26
N GLU A 37 17.64 5.74 0.60
CA GLU A 37 17.34 4.73 1.61
C GLU A 37 15.85 4.43 1.69
N VAL A 38 15.54 3.14 1.95
CA VAL A 38 14.22 2.67 2.37
C VAL A 38 14.38 1.88 3.66
N ALA A 39 13.69 2.28 4.71
CA ALA A 39 13.71 1.60 6.00
C ALA A 39 12.42 0.78 6.18
N VAL A 40 12.58 -0.50 6.54
CA VAL A 40 11.50 -1.48 6.65
C VAL A 40 11.62 -2.22 7.97
N THR A 41 10.52 -2.46 8.67
CA THR A 41 10.46 -3.44 9.77
C THR A 41 9.73 -4.70 9.32
N ASN A 42 10.12 -5.84 9.89
CA ASN A 42 9.45 -7.11 9.62
C ASN A 42 8.13 -7.31 10.40
N TYR A 43 7.73 -6.37 11.23
CA TYR A 43 6.37 -6.33 11.77
C TYR A 43 5.44 -5.70 10.73
N GLY A 44 4.47 -6.48 10.24
CA GLY A 44 3.58 -6.07 9.17
C GLY A 44 4.26 -5.73 7.85
N GLY A 45 5.57 -5.95 7.72
CA GLY A 45 6.36 -5.48 6.58
C GLY A 45 6.29 -3.97 6.38
N ALA A 46 6.15 -3.20 7.48
CA ALA A 46 5.94 -1.77 7.41
C ALA A 46 7.16 -1.05 6.82
N VAL A 47 6.89 -0.17 5.85
CA VAL A 47 7.88 0.78 5.32
C VAL A 47 7.80 2.04 6.18
N VAL A 48 8.82 2.26 7.01
CA VAL A 48 8.81 3.35 7.98
C VAL A 48 9.52 4.61 7.50
N ALA A 49 10.36 4.52 6.46
CA ALA A 49 10.95 5.69 5.81
C ALA A 49 11.33 5.40 4.36
N ILE A 50 11.22 6.42 3.51
CA ILE A 50 11.76 6.47 2.13
C ILE A 50 12.48 7.81 1.98
N MET A 51 13.81 7.78 2.01
CA MET A 51 14.66 8.99 1.99
C MET A 51 15.12 9.30 0.58
N MET A 52 14.58 10.36 -0.01
CA MET A 52 14.91 10.82 -1.36
C MET A 52 15.21 12.32 -1.39
N PRO A 53 16.14 12.78 -2.25
CA PRO A 53 16.46 14.20 -2.39
C PRO A 53 15.37 14.95 -3.16
N ASP A 54 15.33 16.27 -2.96
CA ASP A 54 14.61 17.23 -3.80
C ASP A 54 15.52 17.79 -4.92
N LYS A 55 14.99 18.80 -5.65
CA LYS A 55 15.70 19.50 -6.73
C LYS A 55 16.99 20.19 -6.30
N ASP A 56 17.16 20.46 -5.00
CA ASP A 56 18.30 21.14 -4.39
C ASP A 56 19.21 20.16 -3.64
N GLY A 57 18.88 18.85 -3.66
CA GLY A 57 19.63 17.79 -3.00
C GLY A 57 19.29 17.57 -1.53
N ASN A 58 18.25 18.25 -1.00
CA ASN A 58 17.81 18.09 0.38
C ASN A 58 16.97 16.81 0.53
N TYR A 59 17.37 15.94 1.44
CA TYR A 59 16.65 14.71 1.72
C TYR A 59 15.42 14.96 2.60
N ALA A 60 14.34 14.26 2.31
CA ALA A 60 13.18 14.16 3.18
C ALA A 60 12.64 12.72 3.17
N ASN A 61 11.91 12.37 4.23
CA ASN A 61 11.13 11.14 4.26
C ASN A 61 9.82 11.34 3.49
N LEU A 62 9.55 10.46 2.53
CA LEU A 62 8.40 10.53 1.60
C LEU A 62 7.27 9.58 1.97
N VAL A 63 7.36 8.87 3.10
CA VAL A 63 6.32 7.95 3.58
C VAL A 63 6.03 8.18 5.04
N GLN A 64 4.76 8.14 5.43
CA GLN A 64 4.36 8.26 6.83
C GLN A 64 4.71 6.98 7.60
N GLY A 65 5.34 7.12 8.75
CA GLY A 65 5.80 6.02 9.60
C GLY A 65 6.02 6.47 11.05
N HIS A 66 6.60 5.58 11.85
CA HIS A 66 6.88 5.79 13.28
C HIS A 66 8.38 5.62 13.59
N ASP A 67 8.82 6.15 14.74
CA ASP A 67 10.21 6.12 15.19
C ASP A 67 10.65 4.80 15.82
N ASN A 68 9.70 3.97 16.25
CA ASN A 68 9.96 2.75 16.99
C ASN A 68 8.87 1.70 16.80
N ILE A 69 9.16 0.47 17.21
CA ILE A 69 8.27 -0.68 17.01
C ILE A 69 6.98 -0.58 17.83
N GLN A 70 7.01 0.03 19.02
CA GLN A 70 5.81 0.14 19.88
C GLN A 70 4.78 1.08 19.23
N ASP A 71 5.24 2.15 18.62
CA ASP A 71 4.37 3.09 17.91
C ASP A 71 3.84 2.47 16.61
N VAL A 72 4.62 1.61 15.93
CA VAL A 72 4.12 0.83 14.78
C VAL A 72 3.00 -0.11 15.21
N ILE A 73 3.20 -0.88 16.31
CA ILE A 73 2.21 -1.84 16.82
C ILE A 73 0.92 -1.14 17.28
N ASN A 74 1.05 0.02 17.93
CA ASN A 74 -0.05 0.76 18.54
C ASN A 74 -0.51 1.94 17.67
N SER A 75 -0.18 1.95 16.37
CA SER A 75 -0.56 3.04 15.48
C SER A 75 -2.08 3.26 15.49
N PRO A 76 -2.55 4.53 15.62
CA PRO A 76 -3.97 4.86 15.47
C PRO A 76 -4.51 4.51 14.06
N GLU A 77 -3.63 4.50 13.05
CA GLU A 77 -3.89 3.98 11.71
C GLU A 77 -3.21 2.59 11.59
N PRO A 78 -3.95 1.49 11.78
CA PRO A 78 -3.36 0.14 11.82
C PRO A 78 -2.75 -0.28 10.48
N PHE A 79 -3.15 0.36 9.38
CA PHE A 79 -2.67 0.06 8.03
C PHE A 79 -1.59 1.04 7.57
N LEU A 80 -0.99 1.81 8.48
CA LEU A 80 0.02 2.81 8.13
C LEU A 80 1.25 2.16 7.50
N SER A 81 1.34 2.27 6.18
CA SER A 81 2.48 1.84 5.36
C SER A 81 2.92 0.37 5.54
N VAL A 82 1.95 -0.54 5.67
CA VAL A 82 2.14 -1.98 5.91
C VAL A 82 1.75 -2.85 4.71
N LEU A 83 2.17 -4.12 4.76
CA LEU A 83 1.66 -5.17 3.88
C LEU A 83 0.22 -5.53 4.23
N ILE A 84 -0.60 -5.69 3.20
CA ILE A 84 -2.00 -6.05 3.31
C ILE A 84 -2.24 -7.44 2.72
N GLY A 85 -2.94 -8.26 3.45
CA GLY A 85 -3.37 -9.60 3.10
C GLY A 85 -4.10 -10.27 4.26
N ARG A 86 -4.77 -11.39 4.01
CA ARG A 86 -4.77 -12.23 2.82
C ARG A 86 -5.51 -11.60 1.63
N TYR A 87 -6.46 -10.67 1.91
CA TYR A 87 -7.23 -9.98 0.90
C TYR A 87 -7.22 -8.46 1.15
N GLY A 88 -6.59 -7.72 0.24
CA GLY A 88 -6.55 -6.26 0.25
C GLY A 88 -7.90 -5.66 -0.13
N ASN A 89 -8.19 -4.50 0.46
CA ASN A 89 -9.46 -3.79 0.34
C ASN A 89 -10.65 -4.57 0.94
N ARG A 90 -11.88 -4.31 0.51
CA ARG A 90 -13.11 -4.76 1.17
C ARG A 90 -13.71 -6.01 0.54
N ILE A 91 -14.41 -6.79 1.39
CA ILE A 91 -15.35 -7.84 0.99
C ILE A 91 -16.67 -7.53 1.68
N LYS A 92 -17.75 -7.41 0.88
CA LYS A 92 -19.10 -7.07 1.33
C LYS A 92 -19.58 -8.03 2.41
N GLU A 93 -19.98 -7.47 3.58
CA GLU A 93 -20.47 -8.22 4.74
C GLU A 93 -19.50 -9.34 5.22
N GLY A 94 -18.23 -9.30 4.79
CA GLY A 94 -17.27 -10.37 5.05
C GLY A 94 -17.64 -11.71 4.44
N LYS A 95 -18.55 -11.76 3.46
CA LYS A 95 -19.08 -13.00 2.88
C LYS A 95 -18.62 -13.21 1.46
N PHE A 96 -18.29 -14.44 1.14
CA PHE A 96 -18.09 -14.88 -0.24
C PHE A 96 -18.31 -16.39 -0.37
N THR A 97 -18.56 -16.83 -1.61
CA THR A 97 -18.66 -18.25 -1.95
C THR A 97 -17.45 -18.68 -2.76
N LEU A 98 -16.79 -19.74 -2.32
CA LEU A 98 -15.68 -20.34 -3.04
C LEU A 98 -15.95 -21.84 -3.22
N HIS A 99 -16.03 -22.29 -4.47
CA HIS A 99 -16.30 -23.68 -4.83
C HIS A 99 -17.56 -24.25 -4.13
N GLY A 100 -18.66 -23.49 -4.16
CA GLY A 100 -19.95 -23.87 -3.57
C GLY A 100 -20.04 -23.83 -2.04
N LYS A 101 -18.96 -23.43 -1.36
CA LYS A 101 -18.93 -23.24 0.08
C LYS A 101 -18.94 -21.76 0.43
N GLU A 102 -19.86 -21.34 1.30
CA GLU A 102 -19.86 -19.99 1.87
C GLU A 102 -18.81 -19.84 2.96
N TYR A 103 -18.15 -18.69 2.98
CA TYR A 103 -17.18 -18.26 3.99
C TYR A 103 -17.66 -16.96 4.62
N GLN A 104 -17.54 -16.87 5.94
CA GLN A 104 -17.78 -15.67 6.72
C GLN A 104 -16.48 -15.22 7.36
N LEU A 105 -16.05 -14.01 7.02
CA LEU A 105 -14.90 -13.34 7.61
C LEU A 105 -15.33 -12.37 8.69
N ALA A 106 -14.39 -11.94 9.54
CA ALA A 106 -14.63 -10.87 10.49
C ALA A 106 -14.98 -9.55 9.79
N CYS A 107 -15.95 -8.82 10.32
CA CYS A 107 -16.30 -7.47 9.85
C CYS A 107 -15.60 -6.44 10.73
N ASN A 108 -14.49 -5.90 10.25
CA ASN A 108 -13.63 -4.94 10.96
C ASN A 108 -13.75 -3.49 10.43
N ASN A 109 -14.66 -3.27 9.47
CA ASN A 109 -14.96 -1.95 8.93
C ASN A 109 -16.48 -1.80 8.75
N GLY A 110 -17.17 -1.41 9.83
CA GLY A 110 -18.62 -1.42 9.89
C GLY A 110 -19.17 -2.83 9.65
N LYS A 111 -20.01 -2.99 8.63
CA LYS A 111 -20.57 -4.29 8.25
C LYS A 111 -19.68 -5.10 7.30
N ASN A 112 -18.55 -4.54 6.86
CA ASN A 112 -17.68 -5.14 5.85
C ASN A 112 -16.36 -5.65 6.42
N HIS A 113 -15.75 -6.60 5.74
CA HIS A 113 -14.36 -7.01 5.97
C HIS A 113 -13.42 -6.07 5.24
N LEU A 114 -12.29 -5.73 5.85
CA LEU A 114 -11.28 -4.84 5.30
C LEU A 114 -9.87 -5.38 5.55
N HIS A 115 -9.03 -5.35 4.53
CA HIS A 115 -7.57 -5.55 4.58
C HIS A 115 -7.10 -6.83 5.29
N GLY A 116 -7.85 -7.93 5.14
CA GLY A 116 -7.47 -9.21 5.71
C GLY A 116 -7.92 -9.43 7.16
N GLY A 117 -8.69 -8.48 7.74
CA GLY A 117 -9.29 -8.61 9.07
C GLY A 117 -8.51 -7.88 10.17
N PRO A 118 -9.00 -8.00 11.43
CA PRO A 118 -8.39 -7.33 12.59
C PRO A 118 -6.93 -7.70 12.83
N THR A 119 -6.55 -8.95 12.56
CA THR A 119 -5.20 -9.49 12.71
C THR A 119 -4.67 -10.05 11.38
N GLY A 120 -4.85 -9.28 10.30
CA GLY A 120 -4.31 -9.62 9.00
C GLY A 120 -2.77 -9.48 8.93
N PHE A 121 -2.22 -9.50 7.75
CA PHE A 121 -0.75 -9.51 7.51
C PHE A 121 0.00 -8.34 8.13
N HIS A 122 -0.67 -7.20 8.32
CA HIS A 122 -0.14 -6.02 8.99
C HIS A 122 0.18 -6.23 10.48
N ALA A 123 -0.45 -7.21 11.14
CA ALA A 123 -0.35 -7.45 12.58
C ALA A 123 0.55 -8.65 12.94
N HIS A 124 1.35 -9.14 12.00
CA HIS A 124 2.23 -10.28 12.19
C HIS A 124 3.71 -9.93 12.04
N VAL A 125 4.57 -10.66 12.79
CA VAL A 125 6.02 -10.62 12.57
C VAL A 125 6.37 -11.61 11.46
N TRP A 126 6.95 -11.11 10.39
CA TRP A 126 7.42 -11.89 9.25
C TRP A 126 8.85 -12.38 9.49
N ASP A 127 9.17 -13.57 9.03
CA ASP A 127 10.56 -14.05 9.02
C ASP A 127 11.32 -13.29 7.94
N ALA A 128 12.35 -12.56 8.34
CA ALA A 128 13.11 -11.68 7.45
C ALA A 128 14.49 -12.24 7.13
N THR A 129 14.86 -12.19 5.86
CA THR A 129 16.21 -12.56 5.39
C THR A 129 16.77 -11.39 4.58
N ARG A 130 17.85 -10.75 5.08
CA ARG A 130 18.59 -9.75 4.31
C ARG A 130 19.33 -10.43 3.18
N MET A 131 19.07 -10.02 1.94
CA MET A 131 19.69 -10.60 0.74
C MET A 131 20.94 -9.84 0.31
N SER A 132 20.92 -8.50 0.50
CA SER A 132 22.01 -7.58 0.16
C SER A 132 21.81 -6.25 0.90
N ASP A 133 22.65 -5.25 0.64
CA ASP A 133 22.50 -3.92 1.23
C ASP A 133 21.23 -3.19 0.75
N ASN A 134 20.69 -3.58 -0.40
CA ASN A 134 19.53 -2.97 -1.02
C ASN A 134 18.30 -3.88 -1.09
N ALA A 135 18.31 -5.08 -0.47
CA ALA A 135 17.21 -6.03 -0.56
C ALA A 135 16.98 -6.86 0.71
N VAL A 136 15.71 -7.08 1.04
CA VAL A 136 15.24 -7.98 2.10
C VAL A 136 14.06 -8.80 1.59
N VAL A 137 13.98 -10.07 2.00
CA VAL A 137 12.84 -10.95 1.75
C VAL A 137 12.13 -11.23 3.08
N LEU A 138 10.83 -11.00 3.10
CA LEU A 138 9.94 -11.31 4.19
C LEU A 138 9.12 -12.55 3.84
N LYS A 139 8.97 -13.47 4.80
CA LYS A 139 8.16 -14.68 4.65
C LYS A 139 7.15 -14.78 5.79
N TYR A 140 5.91 -15.10 5.44
CA TYR A 140 4.87 -15.43 6.40
C TYR A 140 4.06 -16.62 5.93
N THR A 141 3.72 -17.54 6.85
CA THR A 141 2.79 -18.63 6.58
C THR A 141 1.53 -18.39 7.40
N SER A 142 0.48 -17.98 6.71
CA SER A 142 -0.86 -17.77 7.26
C SER A 142 -1.53 -19.13 7.40
N PRO A 143 -1.86 -19.61 8.63
CA PRO A 143 -2.41 -20.93 8.84
C PRO A 143 -3.84 -21.05 8.30
N TYR A 144 -4.29 -22.28 8.12
CA TYR A 144 -5.69 -22.56 7.79
C TYR A 144 -6.63 -21.92 8.81
N GLY A 145 -7.62 -21.16 8.31
CA GLY A 145 -8.66 -20.56 9.15
C GLY A 145 -8.26 -19.21 9.78
N GLU A 146 -7.04 -18.71 9.56
CA GLU A 146 -6.68 -17.36 9.97
C GLU A 146 -7.65 -16.34 9.37
N GLU A 147 -8.21 -15.48 10.23
CA GLU A 147 -9.26 -14.50 9.87
C GLU A 147 -10.47 -15.08 9.09
N GLY A 148 -10.67 -16.41 9.12
CA GLY A 148 -11.76 -17.12 8.45
C GLY A 148 -11.42 -17.63 7.03
N PHE A 149 -10.24 -17.36 6.50
CA PHE A 149 -9.83 -17.79 5.16
C PHE A 149 -9.50 -19.29 5.11
N SER A 150 -9.80 -19.93 3.95
CA SER A 150 -9.47 -21.33 3.71
C SER A 150 -8.02 -21.53 3.30
N GLY A 151 -7.49 -22.69 3.57
CA GLY A 151 -6.12 -23.09 3.19
C GLY A 151 -5.04 -22.43 4.04
N GLU A 152 -3.91 -23.09 4.13
CA GLU A 152 -2.66 -22.48 4.56
C GLU A 152 -2.07 -21.73 3.36
N LEU A 153 -1.64 -20.48 3.58
CA LEU A 153 -1.04 -19.63 2.54
C LEU A 153 0.37 -19.24 2.96
N THR A 154 1.37 -19.67 2.22
CA THR A 154 2.74 -19.19 2.42
C THR A 154 3.04 -18.07 1.44
N VAL A 155 3.50 -16.94 1.98
CA VAL A 155 3.77 -15.71 1.22
C VAL A 155 5.22 -15.29 1.40
N TRP A 156 5.84 -14.88 0.29
CA TRP A 156 7.14 -14.22 0.25
C TRP A 156 6.96 -12.84 -0.36
N VAL A 157 7.56 -11.84 0.26
CA VAL A 157 7.58 -10.46 -0.24
C VAL A 157 9.04 -10.00 -0.27
N ALA A 158 9.54 -9.69 -1.45
CA ALA A 158 10.88 -9.13 -1.63
C ALA A 158 10.79 -7.63 -1.81
N TYR A 159 11.47 -6.87 -0.95
CA TYR A 159 11.70 -5.44 -1.07
C TYR A 159 13.10 -5.18 -1.61
N THR A 160 13.21 -4.37 -2.65
CA THR A 160 14.48 -4.00 -3.24
C THR A 160 14.48 -2.51 -3.59
N LEU A 161 15.52 -1.78 -3.20
CA LEU A 161 15.79 -0.43 -3.67
C LEU A 161 16.87 -0.51 -4.75
N THR A 162 16.52 -0.24 -6.01
CA THR A 162 17.46 -0.29 -7.13
C THR A 162 18.31 0.97 -7.24
N ASP A 163 19.39 0.91 -8.03
CA ASP A 163 20.23 2.07 -8.34
C ASP A 163 19.52 3.10 -9.23
N ASP A 164 18.41 2.74 -9.86
CA ASP A 164 17.52 3.63 -10.62
C ASP A 164 16.43 4.27 -9.74
N ASN A 165 16.59 4.21 -8.41
CA ASN A 165 15.64 4.73 -7.41
C ASN A 165 14.24 4.10 -7.48
N GLU A 166 14.18 2.83 -7.84
CA GLU A 166 12.96 2.05 -7.84
C GLU A 166 12.85 1.28 -6.52
N PHE A 167 11.81 1.54 -5.73
CA PHE A 167 11.41 0.66 -4.64
C PHE A 167 10.50 -0.42 -5.22
N VAL A 168 11.07 -1.60 -5.40
CA VAL A 168 10.41 -2.75 -6.02
C VAL A 168 9.86 -3.68 -4.95
N ILE A 169 8.56 -3.99 -5.03
CA ILE A 169 7.89 -4.97 -4.20
C ILE A 169 7.47 -6.14 -5.09
N LYS A 170 8.04 -7.33 -4.83
CA LYS A 170 7.64 -8.57 -5.50
C LYS A 170 6.98 -9.50 -4.52
N TYR A 171 5.80 -9.98 -4.88
CA TYR A 171 5.04 -10.92 -4.09
C TYR A 171 5.02 -12.29 -4.78
N GLN A 172 5.08 -13.33 -3.96
CA GLN A 172 4.84 -14.70 -4.36
C GLN A 172 4.04 -15.40 -3.26
N ALA A 173 3.03 -16.19 -3.64
CA ALA A 173 2.31 -17.00 -2.65
C ALA A 173 1.89 -18.34 -3.23
N THR A 174 1.84 -19.36 -2.35
CA THR A 174 1.33 -20.70 -2.64
C THR A 174 0.39 -21.15 -1.54
N THR A 175 -0.53 -22.05 -1.86
CA THR A 175 -1.51 -22.58 -0.91
C THR A 175 -1.61 -24.10 -1.00
N ASN A 176 -2.01 -24.73 0.11
CA ASN A 176 -2.33 -26.16 0.16
C ASN A 176 -3.82 -26.48 -0.09
N LYS A 177 -4.67 -25.45 -0.16
CA LYS A 177 -6.11 -25.57 -0.43
C LYS A 177 -6.60 -24.32 -1.14
N MET A 178 -7.60 -24.47 -2.02
CA MET A 178 -8.20 -23.34 -2.73
C MET A 178 -8.59 -22.22 -1.75
N THR A 179 -8.12 -21.01 -2.04
CA THR A 179 -8.35 -19.80 -1.27
C THR A 179 -8.50 -18.58 -2.19
N ILE A 180 -8.74 -17.42 -1.62
CA ILE A 180 -8.62 -16.14 -2.30
C ILE A 180 -7.34 -15.44 -1.82
N CYS A 181 -6.65 -14.75 -2.75
CA CYS A 181 -5.41 -14.04 -2.48
C CYS A 181 -5.40 -12.74 -3.27
N ASN A 182 -5.26 -11.63 -2.56
CA ASN A 182 -5.16 -10.29 -3.13
C ASN A 182 -4.25 -9.47 -2.22
N LEU A 183 -2.97 -9.40 -2.55
CA LEU A 183 -1.96 -8.74 -1.74
C LEU A 183 -1.72 -7.31 -2.24
N THR A 184 -1.42 -6.41 -1.33
CA THR A 184 -1.01 -5.04 -1.67
C THR A 184 -0.14 -4.44 -0.58
N HIS A 185 0.35 -3.22 -0.78
CA HIS A 185 1.05 -2.43 0.21
C HIS A 185 0.34 -1.09 0.38
N HIS A 186 0.07 -0.72 1.64
CA HIS A 186 -0.72 0.47 1.97
C HIS A 186 0.18 1.67 2.34
N ALA A 187 1.21 1.93 1.51
CA ALA A 187 2.14 3.04 1.77
C ALA A 187 1.45 4.40 1.67
N PHE A 188 1.57 5.20 2.73
CA PHE A 188 1.06 6.56 2.80
C PHE A 188 2.14 7.53 2.29
N PHE A 189 2.11 7.85 1.02
CA PHE A 189 3.10 8.71 0.39
C PHE A 189 2.83 10.19 0.66
N SER A 190 3.82 10.86 1.24
CA SER A 190 3.89 12.31 1.43
C SER A 190 5.09 12.83 0.63
N ILE A 191 4.94 12.91 -0.71
CA ILE A 191 6.06 13.22 -1.62
C ILE A 191 6.65 14.62 -1.40
N GLN A 192 5.86 15.51 -0.81
CA GLN A 192 6.28 16.83 -0.34
C GLN A 192 7.26 16.76 0.84
N GLY A 193 7.37 15.59 1.48
CA GLY A 193 8.14 15.35 2.69
C GLY A 193 7.29 15.45 3.95
N ILE A 194 7.53 14.54 4.92
CA ILE A 194 6.87 14.61 6.23
C ILE A 194 7.41 15.78 7.04
N ALA A 195 6.53 16.43 7.84
CA ALA A 195 6.85 17.61 8.66
C ALA A 195 5.90 17.71 9.87
N ASN A 196 5.98 18.79 10.62
CA ASN A 196 5.09 19.08 11.74
C ASN A 196 4.40 20.45 11.57
N PRO A 197 3.13 20.53 11.12
CA PRO A 197 2.35 19.43 10.53
C PRO A 197 2.85 19.05 9.13
N THR A 198 2.59 17.81 8.71
CA THR A 198 2.85 17.39 7.32
C THR A 198 1.88 18.11 6.38
N PRO A 199 2.37 18.77 5.32
CA PRO A 199 1.50 19.48 4.38
C PRO A 199 0.48 18.53 3.72
N THR A 200 -0.68 19.09 3.32
CA THR A 200 -1.67 18.33 2.54
C THR A 200 -1.19 18.04 1.11
N ILE A 201 -1.80 17.05 0.49
CA ILE A 201 -1.50 16.64 -0.89
C ILE A 201 -2.29 17.44 -1.94
N ASP A 202 -3.01 18.48 -1.54
CA ASP A 202 -3.93 19.20 -2.44
C ASP A 202 -3.23 19.76 -3.68
N ASN A 203 -1.99 20.23 -3.54
CA ASN A 203 -1.19 20.79 -4.65
C ASN A 203 -0.36 19.74 -5.41
N ILE A 204 -0.36 18.49 -4.97
CA ILE A 204 0.36 17.41 -5.66
C ILE A 204 -0.32 17.14 -7.00
N ILE A 205 0.46 17.22 -8.08
CA ILE A 205 -0.03 16.90 -9.42
C ILE A 205 -0.07 15.38 -9.58
N CYS A 206 -1.23 14.86 -9.94
CA CYS A 206 -1.46 13.43 -10.11
C CYS A 206 -1.91 13.10 -11.53
N GLN A 207 -1.45 11.97 -12.05
CA GLN A 207 -1.90 11.33 -13.26
C GLN A 207 -2.17 9.85 -12.99
N VAL A 208 -3.26 9.30 -13.55
CA VAL A 208 -3.60 7.87 -13.47
C VAL A 208 -3.90 7.35 -14.87
N ASN A 209 -3.27 6.22 -15.23
CA ASN A 209 -3.46 5.56 -16.53
C ASN A 209 -4.67 4.62 -16.50
N ALA A 210 -5.86 5.20 -16.44
CA ALA A 210 -7.11 4.45 -16.40
C ALA A 210 -8.23 5.24 -17.09
N ASP A 211 -9.00 4.57 -17.95
CA ASP A 211 -10.20 5.13 -18.57
C ASP A 211 -11.47 4.86 -17.75
N TYR A 212 -11.37 3.97 -16.74
CA TYR A 212 -12.50 3.54 -15.92
C TYR A 212 -12.12 3.45 -14.45
N TYR A 213 -13.14 3.54 -13.59
CA TYR A 213 -13.06 3.31 -12.15
C TYR A 213 -14.27 2.53 -11.65
N LEU A 214 -14.19 2.01 -10.42
CA LEU A 214 -15.30 1.32 -9.77
C LEU A 214 -16.02 2.30 -8.84
N PRO A 215 -17.33 2.58 -9.09
CA PRO A 215 -18.14 3.36 -8.16
C PRO A 215 -18.42 2.53 -6.90
N ILE A 216 -18.54 3.23 -5.77
CA ILE A 216 -18.76 2.63 -4.45
C ILE A 216 -20.09 3.10 -3.85
N ASP A 217 -20.66 2.27 -2.97
CA ASP A 217 -21.77 2.65 -2.10
C ASP A 217 -21.28 3.46 -0.89
N GLU A 218 -22.20 3.88 -0.02
CA GLU A 218 -21.90 4.65 1.20
C GLU A 218 -21.06 3.88 2.23
N THR A 219 -20.84 2.57 2.03
CA THR A 219 -19.96 1.71 2.85
C THR A 219 -18.65 1.37 2.16
N SER A 220 -18.34 2.09 1.06
CA SER A 220 -17.14 1.94 0.23
C SER A 220 -17.03 0.56 -0.45
N ILE A 221 -18.13 -0.13 -0.66
CA ILE A 221 -18.18 -1.38 -1.43
C ILE A 221 -18.49 -1.05 -2.90
N PRO A 222 -17.74 -1.64 -3.87
CA PRO A 222 -18.07 -1.47 -5.29
C PRO A 222 -19.50 -1.86 -5.61
N THR A 223 -20.20 -1.04 -6.40
CA THR A 223 -21.57 -1.35 -6.83
C THR A 223 -21.62 -2.52 -7.83
N GLY A 224 -20.49 -2.87 -8.40
CA GLY A 224 -20.36 -3.83 -9.50
C GLY A 224 -20.28 -3.18 -10.87
N GLU A 225 -20.61 -1.91 -10.99
CA GLU A 225 -20.46 -1.15 -12.23
C GLU A 225 -18.98 -0.80 -12.49
N ILE A 226 -18.68 -0.52 -13.76
CA ILE A 226 -17.39 0.00 -14.23
C ILE A 226 -17.72 1.27 -15.01
N LEU A 227 -17.40 2.42 -14.46
CA LEU A 227 -17.76 3.73 -15.02
C LEU A 227 -16.54 4.41 -15.66
N LYS A 228 -16.78 5.19 -16.73
CA LYS A 228 -15.76 6.03 -17.35
C LYS A 228 -15.35 7.14 -16.41
N VAL A 229 -14.05 7.46 -16.41
CA VAL A 229 -13.52 8.62 -15.66
C VAL A 229 -13.84 9.94 -16.39
N GLU A 230 -14.04 9.89 -17.71
CA GLU A 230 -14.27 11.07 -18.56
C GLU A 230 -15.43 11.94 -18.08
N GLY A 231 -15.15 13.23 -17.88
CA GLY A 231 -16.16 14.19 -17.41
C GLY A 231 -16.53 14.08 -15.93
N THR A 232 -15.78 13.29 -15.14
CA THR A 232 -15.98 13.14 -13.69
C THR A 232 -14.80 13.71 -12.90
N PRO A 233 -14.92 13.91 -11.57
CA PRO A 233 -13.81 14.27 -10.70
C PRO A 233 -12.64 13.27 -10.76
N PHE A 234 -12.89 12.02 -11.15
CA PHE A 234 -11.92 10.91 -11.22
C PHE A 234 -11.06 10.92 -12.49
N ASP A 235 -11.24 11.87 -13.42
CA ASP A 235 -10.44 11.96 -14.64
C ASP A 235 -9.05 12.53 -14.35
N PHE A 236 -8.09 11.64 -14.08
CA PHE A 236 -6.67 11.94 -13.93
C PHE A 236 -5.84 11.49 -15.14
N ARG A 237 -6.44 11.21 -16.29
CA ARG A 237 -5.70 10.88 -17.53
C ARG A 237 -4.78 12.02 -17.98
N THR A 238 -5.22 13.26 -17.78
CA THR A 238 -4.38 14.46 -17.87
C THR A 238 -3.94 14.87 -16.48
N PRO A 239 -2.63 15.15 -16.24
CA PRO A 239 -2.15 15.55 -14.93
C PRO A 239 -2.89 16.77 -14.38
N LYS A 240 -3.37 16.68 -13.14
CA LYS A 240 -4.04 17.77 -12.43
C LYS A 240 -3.74 17.70 -10.92
N PRO A 241 -3.90 18.82 -10.16
CA PRO A 241 -3.79 18.80 -8.70
C PRO A 241 -4.82 17.86 -8.08
N ILE A 242 -4.42 17.08 -7.07
CA ILE A 242 -5.33 16.18 -6.35
C ILE A 242 -6.46 16.99 -5.71
N GLY A 243 -6.16 18.17 -5.15
CA GLY A 243 -7.14 19.04 -4.49
C GLY A 243 -8.16 19.67 -5.43
N GLN A 244 -7.95 19.62 -6.76
CA GLN A 244 -8.81 20.35 -7.71
C GLN A 244 -10.29 19.97 -7.58
N ASP A 245 -10.58 18.67 -7.54
CA ASP A 245 -11.97 18.17 -7.52
C ASP A 245 -12.28 17.30 -6.29
N ILE A 246 -11.36 17.25 -5.29
CA ILE A 246 -11.47 16.37 -4.11
C ILE A 246 -12.68 16.72 -3.21
N ASN A 247 -13.25 17.89 -3.36
CA ASN A 247 -14.43 18.38 -2.66
C ASN A 247 -15.60 18.67 -3.61
N ALA A 248 -15.60 18.10 -4.82
CA ALA A 248 -16.67 18.27 -5.80
C ALA A 248 -18.04 17.82 -5.22
N ASP A 249 -19.10 18.46 -5.65
CA ASP A 249 -20.47 18.03 -5.35
C ASP A 249 -20.85 16.82 -6.22
N ASP A 250 -20.21 15.70 -5.95
CA ASP A 250 -20.32 14.44 -6.65
C ASP A 250 -20.61 13.33 -5.63
N GLU A 251 -21.50 12.40 -5.96
CA GLU A 251 -21.91 11.30 -5.07
C GLU A 251 -20.72 10.43 -4.68
N GLN A 252 -19.84 10.10 -5.62
CA GLN A 252 -18.71 9.22 -5.39
C GLN A 252 -17.64 9.89 -4.52
N ILE A 253 -17.41 11.19 -4.72
CA ILE A 253 -16.53 11.99 -3.82
C ILE A 253 -17.11 12.01 -2.40
N LYS A 254 -18.43 12.12 -2.23
CA LYS A 254 -19.08 12.05 -0.92
C LYS A 254 -18.94 10.67 -0.28
N ASN A 255 -19.18 9.60 -1.03
CA ASN A 255 -19.06 8.23 -0.55
C ASN A 255 -17.64 7.90 -0.09
N GLY A 256 -16.60 8.37 -0.79
CA GLY A 256 -15.19 8.22 -0.42
C GLY A 256 -14.66 9.26 0.58
N SER A 257 -15.45 10.28 0.92
CA SER A 257 -14.97 11.47 1.67
C SER A 257 -13.80 12.19 0.98
N GLY A 258 -13.67 12.02 -0.31
CA GLY A 258 -12.57 12.36 -1.21
C GLY A 258 -12.32 11.20 -2.18
N TYR A 259 -11.08 11.00 -2.60
CA TYR A 259 -10.75 9.82 -3.40
C TYR A 259 -10.46 8.62 -2.48
N ASP A 260 -11.20 7.53 -2.66
CA ASP A 260 -10.98 6.20 -2.08
C ASP A 260 -11.57 5.15 -3.02
N HIS A 261 -11.05 5.13 -4.26
CA HIS A 261 -11.65 4.36 -5.35
C HIS A 261 -10.61 3.53 -6.09
N ASN A 262 -11.04 2.38 -6.59
CA ASN A 262 -10.23 1.53 -7.44
C ASN A 262 -10.36 1.96 -8.90
N TYR A 263 -9.23 2.34 -9.51
CA TYR A 263 -9.10 2.56 -10.94
C TYR A 263 -8.88 1.24 -11.67
N VAL A 264 -9.51 1.08 -12.82
CA VAL A 264 -9.29 -0.03 -13.76
C VAL A 264 -8.15 0.38 -14.68
N LEU A 265 -6.97 -0.15 -14.44
CA LEU A 265 -5.77 0.24 -15.17
C LEU A 265 -5.82 -0.16 -16.64
N ASN A 266 -5.37 0.74 -17.52
CA ASN A 266 -5.19 0.44 -18.92
C ASN A 266 -4.00 -0.52 -19.10
N LYS A 267 -4.27 -1.72 -19.61
CA LYS A 267 -3.27 -2.76 -19.86
C LYS A 267 -3.46 -3.37 -21.25
N LYS A 268 -2.38 -3.78 -21.88
CA LYS A 268 -2.42 -4.48 -23.17
C LYS A 268 -2.78 -5.95 -22.99
N GLU A 269 -2.28 -6.54 -21.89
CA GLU A 269 -2.53 -7.94 -21.51
C GLU A 269 -2.54 -8.10 -19.99
N GLU A 270 -3.17 -9.16 -19.51
CA GLU A 270 -3.18 -9.49 -18.08
C GLU A 270 -1.77 -9.77 -17.57
N GLY A 271 -1.43 -9.22 -16.39
CA GLY A 271 -0.11 -9.38 -15.78
C GLY A 271 1.01 -8.54 -16.40
N GLU A 272 0.72 -7.69 -17.40
CA GLU A 272 1.71 -6.74 -17.94
C GLU A 272 2.21 -5.80 -16.83
N LEU A 273 3.53 -5.67 -16.69
CA LEU A 273 4.13 -4.63 -15.86
C LEU A 273 4.05 -3.31 -16.65
N SER A 274 3.09 -2.47 -16.32
CA SER A 274 2.81 -1.24 -17.03
C SER A 274 2.68 -0.04 -16.12
N PHE A 275 2.83 1.17 -16.67
CA PHE A 275 2.61 2.43 -15.98
C PHE A 275 1.17 2.53 -15.47
N ALA A 276 1.02 2.86 -14.19
CA ALA A 276 -0.27 2.96 -13.51
C ALA A 276 -0.60 4.39 -13.08
N ALA A 277 0.33 5.07 -12.41
CA ALA A 277 0.11 6.43 -11.91
C ALA A 277 1.43 7.20 -11.78
N ARG A 278 1.31 8.51 -11.69
CA ARG A 278 2.42 9.42 -11.39
C ARG A 278 1.96 10.54 -10.49
N ILE A 279 2.80 10.94 -9.54
CA ILE A 279 2.63 12.17 -8.77
C ILE A 279 3.90 13.03 -8.84
N LYS A 280 3.69 14.36 -8.74
CA LYS A 280 4.78 15.37 -8.69
C LYS A 280 4.43 16.44 -7.67
N ASP A 281 5.37 16.73 -6.79
CA ASP A 281 5.30 17.94 -5.95
C ASP A 281 5.90 19.13 -6.71
N PRO A 282 5.12 20.18 -7.00
CA PRO A 282 5.60 21.35 -7.73
C PRO A 282 6.69 22.14 -7.00
N VAL A 283 6.76 22.01 -5.67
CA VAL A 283 7.69 22.80 -4.83
C VAL A 283 9.06 22.14 -4.75
N SER A 284 9.10 20.89 -4.32
CA SER A 284 10.35 20.11 -4.20
C SER A 284 10.81 19.54 -5.55
N CYS A 285 9.94 19.51 -6.55
CA CYS A 285 10.11 18.84 -7.84
C CYS A 285 10.31 17.32 -7.74
N ARG A 286 10.03 16.71 -6.58
CA ARG A 286 10.04 15.25 -6.45
C ARG A 286 8.92 14.65 -7.27
N THR A 287 9.21 13.51 -7.88
CA THR A 287 8.25 12.70 -8.62
C THR A 287 8.24 11.27 -8.08
N MET A 288 7.10 10.62 -8.20
CA MET A 288 6.97 9.18 -8.02
C MET A 288 6.10 8.62 -9.14
N GLU A 289 6.59 7.60 -9.82
CA GLU A 289 5.83 6.82 -10.80
C GLU A 289 5.52 5.45 -10.22
N VAL A 290 4.33 4.94 -10.52
CA VAL A 290 3.86 3.62 -10.11
C VAL A 290 3.74 2.73 -11.34
N TYR A 291 4.37 1.56 -11.29
CA TYR A 291 4.21 0.49 -12.28
C TYR A 291 3.75 -0.77 -11.57
N THR A 292 2.84 -1.51 -12.17
CA THR A 292 2.34 -2.75 -11.55
C THR A 292 1.88 -3.77 -12.57
N THR A 293 1.90 -5.04 -12.16
CA THR A 293 1.28 -6.15 -12.89
C THR A 293 -0.20 -6.31 -12.57
N GLU A 294 -0.72 -5.62 -11.55
CA GLU A 294 -2.11 -5.73 -11.12
C GLU A 294 -3.08 -4.96 -12.03
N PRO A 295 -4.35 -5.44 -12.16
CA PRO A 295 -5.35 -4.82 -13.01
C PRO A 295 -5.97 -3.55 -12.40
N GLY A 296 -5.88 -3.39 -11.09
CA GLY A 296 -6.47 -2.28 -10.34
C GLY A 296 -5.46 -1.48 -9.54
N LEU A 297 -5.81 -0.24 -9.29
CA LEU A 297 -5.07 0.67 -8.43
C LEU A 297 -6.07 1.44 -7.56
N GLN A 298 -6.06 1.17 -6.26
CA GLN A 298 -6.76 2.01 -5.30
C GLN A 298 -5.99 3.30 -5.13
N MET A 299 -6.67 4.44 -5.29
CA MET A 299 -6.17 5.75 -4.91
C MET A 299 -6.93 6.21 -3.67
N TYR A 300 -6.23 6.29 -2.53
CA TYR A 300 -6.77 6.76 -1.26
C TYR A 300 -6.02 8.00 -0.80
N THR A 301 -6.74 9.08 -0.53
CA THR A 301 -6.16 10.40 -0.26
C THR A 301 -6.05 10.75 1.23
N GLY A 302 -5.89 9.75 2.09
CA GLY A 302 -5.71 9.96 3.53
C GLY A 302 -6.91 10.67 4.19
N ASN A 303 -8.12 10.40 3.71
CA ASN A 303 -9.35 11.11 4.11
C ASN A 303 -9.72 10.92 5.57
N PHE A 304 -9.25 9.85 6.22
CA PHE A 304 -9.54 9.48 7.60
C PHE A 304 -8.34 9.63 8.55
N LEU A 305 -7.21 10.19 8.08
CA LEU A 305 -6.11 10.56 8.96
C LEU A 305 -6.58 11.60 10.00
N ALA A 306 -6.18 11.41 11.28
CA ALA A 306 -6.76 12.09 12.42
C ALA A 306 -5.71 12.80 13.30
N ASP A 307 -4.78 13.53 12.69
CA ASP A 307 -3.79 14.38 13.37
C ASP A 307 -2.93 13.64 14.43
N PHE A 308 -2.60 12.36 14.21
CA PHE A 308 -1.75 11.63 15.13
C PHE A 308 -0.25 11.90 14.90
N LYS A 309 0.55 11.62 15.93
CA LYS A 309 1.99 11.78 15.90
C LYS A 309 2.66 10.64 15.15
N GLY A 310 3.56 11.00 14.26
CA GLY A 310 4.41 10.10 13.52
C GLY A 310 5.89 10.32 13.81
N GLN A 311 6.72 9.97 12.86
CA GLN A 311 8.18 9.97 12.92
C GLN A 311 8.74 11.38 13.18
N HIS A 312 9.75 11.48 14.09
CA HIS A 312 10.47 12.72 14.45
C HIS A 312 9.56 13.87 14.87
N GLY A 313 8.44 13.56 15.52
CA GLY A 313 7.47 14.56 15.98
C GLY A 313 6.60 15.14 14.87
N ALA A 314 6.65 14.60 13.66
CA ALA A 314 5.70 14.92 12.60
C ALA A 314 4.27 14.63 13.05
N THR A 315 3.31 15.35 12.48
CA THR A 315 1.89 15.05 12.62
C THR A 315 1.29 14.78 11.25
N PHE A 316 0.31 13.89 11.21
CA PHE A 316 -0.33 13.41 9.98
C PHE A 316 -1.79 13.85 9.94
N PRO A 317 -2.06 15.09 9.50
CA PRO A 317 -3.41 15.59 9.35
C PRO A 317 -4.13 14.91 8.18
N ARG A 318 -5.45 15.08 8.17
CA ARG A 318 -6.28 14.65 7.06
C ARG A 318 -5.70 15.13 5.72
N ARG A 319 -5.62 14.21 4.74
CA ARG A 319 -5.10 14.48 3.39
C ARG A 319 -3.63 14.93 3.34
N SER A 320 -2.82 14.46 4.29
CA SER A 320 -1.36 14.69 4.24
C SER A 320 -0.59 13.61 3.48
N ALA A 321 -1.27 12.58 2.99
CA ALA A 321 -0.69 11.51 2.17
C ALA A 321 -1.67 10.99 1.12
N VAL A 322 -1.12 10.31 0.11
CA VAL A 322 -1.87 9.52 -0.86
C VAL A 322 -1.34 8.09 -0.89
N CYS A 323 -2.24 7.11 -0.93
CA CYS A 323 -1.91 5.70 -1.12
C CYS A 323 -2.23 5.27 -2.55
N PHE A 324 -1.33 4.48 -3.14
CA PHE A 324 -1.53 3.81 -4.43
C PHE A 324 -1.36 2.32 -4.21
N GLU A 325 -2.48 1.62 -4.03
CA GLU A 325 -2.52 0.21 -3.70
C GLU A 325 -2.84 -0.60 -4.96
N ALA A 326 -1.81 -1.19 -5.55
CA ALA A 326 -1.97 -2.08 -6.70
C ALA A 326 -2.57 -3.42 -6.24
N GLN A 327 -3.67 -3.85 -6.87
CA GLN A 327 -4.48 -4.96 -6.36
C GLN A 327 -5.41 -5.55 -7.43
N LYS A 328 -6.00 -6.73 -7.13
CA LYS A 328 -7.28 -7.13 -7.73
C LYS A 328 -8.38 -6.20 -7.23
N PHE A 329 -9.51 -6.15 -7.92
CA PHE A 329 -10.58 -5.22 -7.55
C PHE A 329 -11.15 -5.54 -6.16
N PRO A 330 -11.60 -4.52 -5.39
CA PRO A 330 -12.33 -4.76 -4.15
C PRO A 330 -13.57 -5.61 -4.41
N ASP A 331 -13.94 -6.44 -3.43
CA ASP A 331 -15.11 -7.34 -3.47
C ASP A 331 -15.15 -8.33 -4.65
N THR A 332 -14.00 -8.56 -5.31
CA THR A 332 -13.89 -9.49 -6.46
C THR A 332 -14.51 -10.88 -6.21
N PRO A 333 -14.43 -11.50 -5.01
CA PRO A 333 -15.02 -12.81 -4.80
C PRO A 333 -16.55 -12.84 -5.03
N ASN A 334 -17.21 -11.68 -4.96
CA ASN A 334 -18.67 -11.52 -5.15
C ASN A 334 -19.04 -11.05 -6.57
N HIS A 335 -18.04 -10.76 -7.43
CA HIS A 335 -18.25 -10.27 -8.80
C HIS A 335 -17.55 -11.18 -9.81
N PRO A 336 -18.24 -12.18 -10.40
CA PRO A 336 -17.60 -13.19 -11.25
C PRO A 336 -16.96 -12.64 -12.54
N TYR A 337 -17.30 -11.41 -12.93
CA TYR A 337 -16.71 -10.71 -14.10
C TYR A 337 -15.52 -9.81 -13.76
N PHE A 338 -15.16 -9.67 -12.46
CA PHE A 338 -13.94 -9.01 -12.05
C PHE A 338 -12.72 -9.94 -12.21
N PRO A 339 -11.50 -9.41 -12.33
CA PRO A 339 -10.28 -10.22 -12.40
C PRO A 339 -10.16 -11.18 -11.21
N SER A 340 -9.98 -12.48 -11.45
CA SER A 340 -10.01 -13.51 -10.42
C SER A 340 -8.94 -13.30 -9.33
N CYS A 341 -9.35 -13.47 -8.08
CA CYS A 341 -8.46 -13.51 -6.90
C CYS A 341 -8.29 -14.93 -6.34
N ARG A 342 -8.81 -15.94 -7.03
CA ARG A 342 -8.72 -17.35 -6.61
C ARG A 342 -7.29 -17.87 -6.79
N LEU A 343 -6.82 -18.61 -5.79
CA LEU A 343 -5.56 -19.36 -5.83
C LEU A 343 -5.81 -20.82 -5.46
N CYS A 344 -5.38 -21.73 -6.33
CA CYS A 344 -5.52 -23.18 -6.12
C CYS A 344 -4.19 -23.82 -5.75
N PRO A 345 -4.20 -25.01 -5.09
CA PRO A 345 -3.00 -25.83 -4.90
C PRO A 345 -2.32 -26.10 -6.24
N GLY A 346 -0.99 -25.94 -6.26
CA GLY A 346 -0.17 -26.08 -7.47
C GLY A 346 -0.04 -24.82 -8.32
N GLU A 347 -0.87 -23.80 -8.07
CA GLU A 347 -0.70 -22.46 -8.66
C GLU A 347 0.22 -21.60 -7.78
N THR A 348 0.86 -20.62 -8.41
CA THR A 348 1.66 -19.60 -7.74
C THR A 348 1.07 -18.24 -8.03
N TYR A 349 0.64 -17.53 -6.98
CA TYR A 349 0.32 -16.10 -7.06
C TYR A 349 1.62 -15.32 -7.24
N THR A 350 1.63 -14.39 -8.17
CA THR A 350 2.75 -13.47 -8.39
C THR A 350 2.24 -12.06 -8.63
N GLN A 351 2.95 -11.08 -8.08
CA GLN A 351 2.68 -9.65 -8.31
C GLN A 351 3.99 -8.88 -8.26
N LYS A 352 4.09 -7.82 -9.04
CA LYS A 352 5.18 -6.86 -8.98
C LYS A 352 4.63 -5.45 -9.01
N THR A 353 5.04 -4.63 -8.04
CA THR A 353 4.77 -3.19 -8.00
C THR A 353 6.07 -2.43 -7.83
N ILE A 354 6.23 -1.33 -8.54
CA ILE A 354 7.42 -0.47 -8.51
C ILE A 354 6.96 0.94 -8.19
N TYR A 355 7.58 1.55 -7.18
CA TYR A 355 7.52 2.97 -6.92
C TYR A 355 8.86 3.57 -7.31
N LYS A 356 8.89 4.31 -8.43
CA LYS A 356 10.09 4.91 -9.00
C LYS A 356 10.16 6.38 -8.64
N PHE A 357 11.18 6.77 -7.89
CA PHE A 357 11.38 8.13 -7.42
C PHE A 357 12.33 8.90 -8.32
N GLY A 358 12.07 10.20 -8.47
CA GLY A 358 12.88 11.09 -9.28
C GLY A 358 12.71 12.55 -8.89
N VAL A 359 13.44 13.39 -9.60
CA VAL A 359 13.34 14.85 -9.53
C VAL A 359 13.20 15.39 -10.94
N GLU A 360 12.16 16.20 -11.17
CA GLU A 360 11.89 16.82 -12.46
C GLU A 360 11.69 18.32 -12.26
N LYS A 361 12.69 19.11 -12.70
CA LYS A 361 12.71 20.58 -12.61
C LYS A 361 11.76 21.24 -13.58
#